data_100e2f244bb66f0c8d23ed27b9b5b203
#
_entry.id   100e2f244bb66f0c8d23ed27b9b5b203
#
_cell.length_a   1.000
_cell.length_b   1.000
_cell.length_c   1.000
_cell.angle_alpha   90.00
_cell.angle_beta   90.00
_cell.angle_gamma   90.00
#
_symmetry.space_group_name_H-M   'P 1'
#
loop_
_entity.id
_entity.type
_entity.pdbx_description
1 polymer ?
#
loop_
_entity_poly.entity_id
_entity_poly.type
_entity_poly.pdbx_seq_one_letter_code
_entity_poly.pdbx_strand_id
1 'polypeptide(L)'
;MNRYRFLTFPILLIGLGLVALLVNLGALSWGQVARVFDLWPLLLIVIGVELILRRAASPGVATGLGAAVASLAVVAAIAYVSAGPAVPSGEHSGSAAAPLAGAESGQVALDGGGVRFSAHLADTGGDLYRAGFRNPNGDDPAFAGGSGNVTIRYGSGRGLFGSLGQRSLDLTLNSALPWTLKLDGGGYAADIDFRQGRLQGLSLSGGGISLNAHLPPPQGTVRIAISGGGVNADLHRPAGVAARVTASGGGSAIDADGNHQTALAGATVWTSPEFAAASDRYDVTVSGGGNHVSIDSSG
;
A
#
# COMPACT_ATOMS: atom_id res chain seq x y z
N MET A 1 -27.38 -34.27 -25.51
CA MET A 1 -26.68 -32.99 -25.84
C MET A 1 -27.04 -31.97 -24.79
N ASN A 2 -26.06 -31.56 -23.97
CA ASN A 2 -26.26 -30.76 -22.74
C ASN A 2 -26.68 -29.29 -23.03
N ARG A 3 -27.97 -29.02 -23.03
CA ARG A 3 -28.50 -27.64 -23.13
C ARG A 3 -28.35 -26.81 -21.83
N TYR A 4 -27.90 -27.41 -20.73
CA TYR A 4 -27.81 -26.73 -19.42
C TYR A 4 -26.45 -26.05 -19.12
N ARG A 5 -25.43 -26.23 -19.99
CA ARG A 5 -24.11 -25.59 -19.78
C ARG A 5 -24.07 -24.08 -20.02
N PHE A 6 -25.09 -23.51 -20.66
CA PHE A 6 -25.15 -22.08 -20.98
C PHE A 6 -25.99 -21.24 -20.01
N LEU A 7 -26.70 -21.83 -19.07
CA LEU A 7 -27.57 -21.10 -18.13
C LEU A 7 -26.81 -20.52 -16.93
N THR A 8 -25.66 -21.06 -16.57
CA THR A 8 -24.87 -20.60 -15.42
C THR A 8 -24.32 -19.18 -15.61
N PHE A 9 -23.87 -18.84 -16.82
CA PHE A 9 -23.32 -17.50 -17.09
C PHE A 9 -24.39 -16.39 -17.03
N PRO A 10 -25.55 -16.50 -17.66
CA PRO A 10 -26.65 -15.52 -17.51
C PRO A 10 -27.13 -15.38 -16.06
N ILE A 11 -27.23 -16.47 -15.30
CA ILE A 11 -27.65 -16.44 -13.89
C ILE A 11 -26.62 -15.68 -13.03
N LEU A 12 -25.32 -15.91 -13.25
CA LEU A 12 -24.24 -15.18 -12.59
C LEU A 12 -24.30 -13.67 -12.91
N LEU A 13 -24.56 -13.33 -14.17
CA LEU A 13 -24.64 -11.94 -14.62
C LEU A 13 -25.86 -11.21 -14.00
N ILE A 14 -27.00 -11.91 -13.92
CA ILE A 14 -28.21 -11.38 -13.24
C ILE A 14 -27.94 -11.21 -11.75
N GLY A 15 -27.26 -12.17 -11.09
CA GLY A 15 -26.89 -12.09 -9.69
C GLY A 15 -25.97 -10.90 -9.41
N LEU A 16 -24.96 -10.69 -10.24
CA LEU A 16 -24.06 -9.55 -10.15
C LEU A 16 -24.78 -8.22 -10.33
N GLY A 17 -25.68 -8.15 -11.33
CA GLY A 17 -26.52 -6.98 -11.59
C GLY A 17 -27.47 -6.66 -10.42
N LEU A 18 -28.03 -7.70 -9.78
CA LEU A 18 -28.88 -7.54 -8.61
C LEU A 18 -28.10 -7.00 -7.40
N VAL A 19 -26.90 -7.52 -7.16
CA VAL A 19 -26.01 -7.02 -6.09
C VAL A 19 -25.66 -5.54 -6.35
N ALA A 20 -25.29 -5.19 -7.58
CA ALA A 20 -24.98 -3.81 -7.95
C ALA A 20 -26.21 -2.89 -7.75
N LEU A 21 -27.39 -3.35 -8.09
CA LEU A 21 -28.64 -2.62 -7.88
C LEU A 21 -28.94 -2.41 -6.40
N LEU A 22 -28.77 -3.43 -5.56
CA LEU A 22 -29.00 -3.34 -4.11
C LEU A 22 -28.01 -2.40 -3.44
N VAL A 23 -26.76 -2.36 -3.90
CA VAL A 23 -25.78 -1.37 -3.44
C VAL A 23 -26.17 0.04 -3.85
N ASN A 24 -26.60 0.23 -5.10
CA ASN A 24 -27.03 1.54 -5.60
C ASN A 24 -28.27 2.06 -4.90
N LEU A 25 -29.17 1.18 -4.47
CA LEU A 25 -30.38 1.51 -3.69
C LEU A 25 -30.08 1.73 -2.19
N GLY A 26 -28.82 1.57 -1.74
CA GLY A 26 -28.45 1.69 -0.34
C GLY A 26 -28.92 0.54 0.55
N ALA A 27 -29.50 -0.52 -0.02
CA ALA A 27 -29.93 -1.71 0.70
C ALA A 27 -28.75 -2.61 1.14
N LEU A 28 -27.61 -2.52 0.42
CA LEU A 28 -26.34 -3.17 0.76
C LEU A 28 -25.24 -2.12 0.79
N SER A 29 -24.40 -2.18 1.83
CA SER A 29 -23.17 -1.40 1.89
C SER A 29 -22.04 -2.08 1.12
N TRP A 30 -21.08 -1.32 0.60
CA TRP A 30 -19.86 -1.88 -0.01
C TRP A 30 -19.10 -2.82 0.91
N GLY A 31 -19.12 -2.56 2.23
CA GLY A 31 -18.53 -3.45 3.23
C GLY A 31 -19.22 -4.82 3.32
N GLN A 32 -20.53 -4.89 3.08
CA GLN A 32 -21.25 -6.17 3.02
C GLN A 32 -20.92 -6.94 1.73
N VAL A 33 -20.79 -6.23 0.60
CA VAL A 33 -20.37 -6.85 -0.67
C VAL A 33 -18.93 -7.40 -0.54
N ALA A 34 -18.02 -6.68 0.10
CA ALA A 34 -16.67 -7.16 0.35
C ALA A 34 -16.64 -8.47 1.14
N ARG A 35 -17.54 -8.64 2.14
CA ARG A 35 -17.65 -9.91 2.88
C ARG A 35 -18.10 -11.10 2.03
N VAL A 36 -18.91 -10.85 1.00
CA VAL A 36 -19.29 -11.92 0.06
C VAL A 36 -18.05 -12.44 -0.68
N PHE A 37 -17.11 -11.56 -1.01
CA PHE A 37 -15.84 -11.98 -1.63
C PHE A 37 -14.93 -12.76 -0.68
N ASP A 38 -15.01 -12.55 0.64
CA ASP A 38 -14.26 -13.35 1.62
C ASP A 38 -14.72 -14.82 1.64
N LEU A 39 -15.90 -15.10 1.10
CA LEU A 39 -16.46 -16.45 1.03
C LEU A 39 -16.02 -17.25 -0.20
N TRP A 40 -15.11 -16.73 -1.04
CA TRP A 40 -14.58 -17.46 -2.21
C TRP A 40 -13.98 -18.84 -1.88
N PRO A 41 -13.33 -19.07 -0.68
CA PRO A 41 -12.85 -20.42 -0.34
C PRO A 41 -14.00 -21.40 -0.15
N LEU A 42 -15.15 -20.92 0.38
CA LEU A 42 -16.35 -21.73 0.51
C LEU A 42 -16.86 -22.20 -0.84
N LEU A 43 -16.79 -21.37 -1.86
CA LEU A 43 -17.15 -21.70 -3.23
C LEU A 43 -16.24 -22.82 -3.79
N LEU A 44 -14.93 -22.76 -3.52
CA LEU A 44 -14.01 -23.82 -3.90
C LEU A 44 -14.31 -25.14 -3.17
N ILE A 45 -14.67 -25.07 -1.89
CA ILE A 45 -15.07 -26.24 -1.11
C ILE A 45 -16.32 -26.87 -1.71
N VAL A 46 -17.36 -26.07 -2.03
CA VAL A 46 -18.60 -26.55 -2.65
C VAL A 46 -18.31 -27.22 -4.00
N ILE A 47 -17.51 -26.59 -4.85
CA ILE A 47 -17.10 -27.17 -6.15
C ILE A 47 -16.32 -28.46 -5.95
N GLY A 48 -15.39 -28.49 -5.01
CA GLY A 48 -14.59 -29.69 -4.69
C GLY A 48 -15.46 -30.86 -4.22
N VAL A 49 -16.37 -30.59 -3.29
CA VAL A 49 -17.34 -31.59 -2.79
C VAL A 49 -18.25 -32.09 -3.92
N GLU A 50 -18.76 -31.19 -4.76
CA GLU A 50 -19.60 -31.59 -5.92
C GLU A 50 -18.84 -32.50 -6.88
N LEU A 51 -17.57 -32.20 -7.18
CA LEU A 51 -16.73 -33.04 -8.04
C LEU A 51 -16.49 -34.45 -7.45
N ILE A 52 -16.26 -34.52 -6.14
CA ILE A 52 -16.08 -35.79 -5.42
C ILE A 52 -17.38 -36.59 -5.44
N LEU A 53 -18.52 -35.97 -5.12
CA LEU A 53 -19.83 -36.63 -5.11
C LEU A 53 -20.24 -37.17 -6.49
N ARG A 54 -19.98 -36.43 -7.55
CA ARG A 54 -20.24 -36.86 -8.94
C ARG A 54 -19.44 -38.10 -9.33
N ARG A 55 -18.29 -38.32 -8.69
CA ARG A 55 -17.41 -39.46 -8.99
C ARG A 55 -17.65 -40.68 -8.09
N ALA A 56 -18.11 -40.42 -6.85
CA ALA A 56 -18.24 -41.47 -5.80
C ALA A 56 -19.68 -41.99 -5.60
N ALA A 57 -20.72 -41.27 -6.06
CA ALA A 57 -22.11 -41.62 -5.78
C ALA A 57 -22.94 -41.79 -7.06
N SER A 58 -24.05 -42.51 -6.92
CA SER A 58 -25.04 -42.61 -8.01
C SER A 58 -25.61 -41.24 -8.37
N PRO A 59 -26.02 -41.00 -9.64
CA PRO A 59 -26.43 -39.66 -10.10
C PRO A 59 -27.51 -38.97 -9.26
N GLY A 60 -28.46 -39.71 -8.72
CA GLY A 60 -29.54 -39.18 -7.88
C GLY A 60 -29.05 -38.76 -6.48
N VAL A 61 -28.19 -39.56 -5.86
CA VAL A 61 -27.61 -39.28 -4.54
C VAL A 61 -26.61 -38.11 -4.62
N ALA A 62 -25.79 -38.09 -5.69
CA ALA A 62 -24.85 -36.99 -5.91
C ALA A 62 -25.56 -35.65 -6.09
N THR A 63 -26.68 -35.60 -6.83
CA THR A 63 -27.45 -34.38 -7.02
C THR A 63 -28.12 -33.90 -5.73
N GLY A 64 -28.69 -34.84 -4.95
CA GLY A 64 -29.34 -34.50 -3.68
C GLY A 64 -28.35 -33.95 -2.62
N LEU A 65 -27.24 -34.64 -2.45
CA LEU A 65 -26.17 -34.24 -1.53
C LEU A 65 -25.50 -32.92 -1.97
N GLY A 66 -25.24 -32.76 -3.27
CA GLY A 66 -24.69 -31.52 -3.82
C GLY A 66 -25.60 -30.31 -3.58
N ALA A 67 -26.91 -30.49 -3.80
CA ALA A 67 -27.92 -29.46 -3.50
C ALA A 67 -27.97 -29.12 -2.00
N ALA A 68 -27.89 -30.13 -1.12
CA ALA A 68 -27.89 -29.90 0.32
C ALA A 68 -26.65 -29.13 0.80
N VAL A 69 -25.46 -29.47 0.31
CA VAL A 69 -24.19 -28.76 0.60
C VAL A 69 -24.25 -27.33 0.09
N ALA A 70 -24.72 -27.12 -1.13
CA ALA A 70 -24.87 -25.78 -1.71
C ALA A 70 -25.86 -24.92 -0.90
N SER A 71 -27.00 -25.49 -0.50
CA SER A 71 -27.98 -24.79 0.32
C SER A 71 -27.43 -24.44 1.70
N LEU A 72 -26.69 -25.34 2.35
CA LEU A 72 -26.04 -25.07 3.64
C LEU A 72 -24.98 -23.97 3.51
N ALA A 73 -24.21 -23.98 2.42
CA ALA A 73 -23.22 -22.95 2.16
C ALA A 73 -23.87 -21.58 1.95
N VAL A 74 -25.00 -21.52 1.24
CA VAL A 74 -25.76 -20.25 1.04
C VAL A 74 -26.33 -19.75 2.36
N VAL A 75 -26.90 -20.62 3.20
CA VAL A 75 -27.42 -20.23 4.53
C VAL A 75 -26.29 -19.73 5.43
N ALA A 76 -25.14 -20.42 5.44
CA ALA A 76 -23.96 -20.00 6.19
C ALA A 76 -23.41 -18.65 5.68
N ALA A 77 -23.41 -18.43 4.36
CA ALA A 77 -23.00 -17.16 3.76
C ALA A 77 -23.94 -16.01 4.16
N ILE A 78 -25.25 -16.23 4.10
CA ILE A 78 -26.25 -15.23 4.52
C ILE A 78 -26.07 -14.93 6.02
N ALA A 79 -25.93 -15.95 6.87
CA ALA A 79 -25.70 -15.78 8.30
C ALA A 79 -24.40 -15.00 8.59
N TYR A 80 -23.33 -15.30 7.87
CA TYR A 80 -22.05 -14.59 8.00
C TYR A 80 -22.17 -13.11 7.59
N VAL A 81 -22.84 -12.84 6.46
CA VAL A 81 -23.03 -11.47 5.97
C VAL A 81 -23.96 -10.66 6.88
N SER A 82 -25.01 -11.29 7.42
CA SER A 82 -26.02 -10.61 8.26
C SER A 82 -25.61 -10.52 9.73
N ALA A 83 -24.97 -11.55 10.29
CA ALA A 83 -24.60 -11.63 11.71
C ALA A 83 -23.12 -11.24 11.98
N GLY A 84 -22.33 -11.02 10.94
CA GLY A 84 -20.95 -10.55 11.09
C GLY A 84 -20.92 -9.20 11.84
N PRO A 85 -19.85 -8.92 12.61
CA PRO A 85 -19.71 -7.64 13.30
C PRO A 85 -19.93 -6.51 12.30
N ALA A 86 -20.72 -5.51 12.70
CA ALA A 86 -20.96 -4.34 11.85
C ALA A 86 -19.60 -3.80 11.39
N VAL A 87 -19.35 -3.84 10.08
CA VAL A 87 -18.21 -3.09 9.54
C VAL A 87 -18.59 -1.64 9.78
N PRO A 88 -17.80 -0.87 10.53
CA PRO A 88 -18.06 0.54 10.64
C PRO A 88 -18.15 1.13 9.24
N SER A 89 -19.33 1.42 8.78
CA SER A 89 -19.60 2.05 7.49
C SER A 89 -19.55 3.56 7.70
N GLY A 90 -18.33 4.08 7.89
CA GLY A 90 -18.09 5.50 8.05
C GLY A 90 -16.63 5.80 7.75
N GLU A 91 -16.40 6.86 7.02
CA GLU A 91 -15.05 7.42 6.90
C GLU A 91 -14.60 7.88 8.29
N HIS A 92 -13.69 7.13 8.89
CA HIS A 92 -13.06 7.53 10.13
C HIS A 92 -11.93 8.50 9.81
N SER A 93 -11.97 9.68 10.38
CA SER A 93 -10.88 10.64 10.36
C SER A 93 -10.46 10.94 11.79
N GLY A 94 -9.17 11.03 11.99
CA GLY A 94 -8.62 11.33 13.30
C GLY A 94 -7.31 12.08 13.19
N SER A 95 -6.80 12.47 14.35
CA SER A 95 -5.50 13.14 14.46
C SER A 95 -4.72 12.54 15.62
N ALA A 96 -3.38 12.57 15.49
CA ALA A 96 -2.45 12.22 16.55
C ALA A 96 -1.32 13.24 16.61
N ALA A 97 -0.77 13.45 17.77
CA ALA A 97 0.41 14.28 17.96
C ALA A 97 1.21 13.73 19.13
N ALA A 98 2.51 14.01 19.16
CA ALA A 98 3.35 13.72 20.30
C ALA A 98 4.30 14.91 20.58
N PRO A 99 4.65 15.16 21.83
CA PRO A 99 5.56 16.23 22.18
C PRO A 99 6.99 15.92 21.73
N LEU A 100 7.77 16.96 21.47
CA LEU A 100 9.18 16.88 21.10
C LEU A 100 10.05 16.19 22.16
N ALA A 101 9.73 16.37 23.43
CA ALA A 101 10.34 15.69 24.59
C ALA A 101 11.87 15.65 24.58
N GLY A 102 12.53 16.72 24.06
CA GLY A 102 13.99 16.81 24.01
C GLY A 102 14.65 15.92 22.94
N ALA A 103 13.90 15.45 21.93
CA ALA A 103 14.48 14.69 20.83
C ALA A 103 15.46 15.54 20.01
N GLU A 104 16.61 14.96 19.65
CA GLU A 104 17.61 15.58 18.78
C GLU A 104 17.51 15.14 17.32
N SER A 105 16.80 14.04 17.07
CA SER A 105 16.50 13.51 15.75
C SER A 105 15.13 12.83 15.73
N GLY A 106 14.55 12.71 14.57
CA GLY A 106 13.27 12.04 14.38
C GLY A 106 13.38 10.79 13.46
N GLN A 107 12.64 9.76 13.81
CA GLN A 107 12.45 8.58 12.96
C GLN A 107 10.98 8.27 12.84
N VAL A 108 10.50 8.14 11.60
CA VAL A 108 9.16 7.62 11.29
C VAL A 108 9.31 6.20 10.75
N ALA A 109 8.58 5.27 11.33
CA ALA A 109 8.41 3.91 10.81
C ALA A 109 6.93 3.67 10.53
N LEU A 110 6.57 3.53 9.25
CA LEU A 110 5.23 3.17 8.79
C LEU A 110 5.21 1.70 8.39
N ASP A 111 4.32 0.94 9.02
CA ASP A 111 4.10 -0.48 8.71
C ASP A 111 2.64 -0.66 8.27
N GLY A 112 2.46 -1.07 7.02
CA GLY A 112 1.15 -1.30 6.42
C GLY A 112 1.05 -0.84 4.97
N GLY A 113 0.12 -1.41 4.22
CA GLY A 113 -0.07 -1.15 2.79
C GLY A 113 -1.41 -0.51 2.45
N GLY A 114 -1.55 -0.12 1.17
CA GLY A 114 -2.78 0.48 0.66
C GLY A 114 -3.04 1.90 1.20
N VAL A 115 -1.99 2.67 1.47
CA VAL A 115 -2.06 4.00 2.09
C VAL A 115 -1.53 5.06 1.13
N ARG A 116 -2.24 6.18 1.01
CA ARG A 116 -1.67 7.43 0.50
C ARG A 116 -0.98 8.14 1.67
N PHE A 117 0.32 8.19 1.62
CA PHE A 117 1.17 8.78 2.64
C PHE A 117 1.70 10.13 2.16
N SER A 118 1.53 11.15 2.98
CA SER A 118 2.10 12.49 2.76
C SER A 118 2.92 12.87 3.98
N ALA A 119 4.13 13.39 3.76
CA ALA A 119 4.98 13.87 4.83
C ALA A 119 5.64 15.19 4.45
N HIS A 120 5.48 16.19 5.27
CA HIS A 120 6.09 17.48 5.07
C HIS A 120 6.68 18.05 6.37
N LEU A 121 7.64 18.93 6.23
CA LEU A 121 8.29 19.59 7.35
C LEU A 121 7.68 20.97 7.60
N ALA A 122 7.37 21.25 8.86
CA ALA A 122 6.93 22.58 9.30
C ALA A 122 7.34 22.84 10.75
N ASP A 123 7.20 24.08 11.17
CA ASP A 123 7.30 24.41 12.60
C ASP A 123 6.05 23.87 13.32
N THR A 124 6.22 22.83 14.10
CA THR A 124 5.15 22.25 14.92
C THR A 124 5.18 22.77 16.37
N GLY A 125 6.04 23.74 16.66
CA GLY A 125 6.25 24.25 18.02
C GLY A 125 6.84 23.20 18.95
N GLY A 126 6.14 22.87 20.03
CA GLY A 126 6.56 21.85 20.99
C GLY A 126 6.26 20.42 20.61
N ASP A 127 5.64 20.16 19.45
CA ASP A 127 5.30 18.80 19.01
C ASP A 127 6.43 18.23 18.14
N LEU A 128 6.67 16.93 18.31
CA LEU A 128 7.55 16.14 17.46
C LEU A 128 6.92 15.96 16.06
N TYR A 129 5.62 15.67 16.05
CA TYR A 129 4.82 15.53 14.84
C TYR A 129 3.36 15.83 15.10
N ARG A 130 2.64 16.12 14.02
CA ARG A 130 1.17 16.12 13.94
C ARG A 130 0.75 15.23 12.79
N ALA A 131 -0.19 14.33 13.04
CA ALA A 131 -0.73 13.40 12.06
C ALA A 131 -2.22 13.63 11.88
N GLY A 132 -2.65 13.69 10.62
CA GLY A 132 -4.05 13.56 10.24
C GLY A 132 -4.24 12.27 9.45
N PHE A 133 -5.31 11.51 9.73
CA PHE A 133 -5.57 10.29 8.96
C PHE A 133 -7.04 10.16 8.59
N ARG A 134 -7.29 9.48 7.49
CA ARG A 134 -8.63 9.06 7.05
C ARG A 134 -8.61 7.59 6.72
N ASN A 135 -9.62 6.89 7.21
CA ASN A 135 -9.74 5.46 7.07
C ASN A 135 -11.16 5.06 6.74
N PRO A 136 -11.43 4.60 5.52
CA PRO A 136 -12.79 4.28 5.10
C PRO A 136 -13.42 3.10 5.83
N ASN A 137 -12.64 2.30 6.56
CA ASN A 137 -13.10 1.05 7.18
C ASN A 137 -12.90 1.00 8.71
N GLY A 138 -12.60 2.12 9.35
CA GLY A 138 -12.49 2.18 10.81
C GLY A 138 -11.30 1.45 11.46
N ASP A 139 -10.33 0.99 10.65
CA ASP A 139 -9.07 0.45 11.18
C ASP A 139 -8.08 1.61 11.37
N ASP A 140 -8.24 2.37 12.43
CA ASP A 140 -7.38 3.52 12.70
C ASP A 140 -5.92 3.08 12.86
N PRO A 141 -4.95 3.89 12.36
CA PRO A 141 -3.55 3.60 12.57
C PRO A 141 -3.20 3.67 14.05
N ALA A 142 -2.45 2.70 14.54
CA ALA A 142 -1.90 2.72 15.88
C ALA A 142 -0.60 3.53 15.87
N PHE A 143 -0.56 4.61 16.65
CA PHE A 143 0.63 5.41 16.87
C PHE A 143 1.33 4.96 18.14
N ALA A 144 2.61 4.63 18.03
CA ALA A 144 3.46 4.28 19.16
C ALA A 144 4.82 4.98 19.00
N GLY A 145 5.47 5.30 20.10
CA GLY A 145 6.81 5.86 20.05
C GLY A 145 7.10 6.77 21.24
N GLY A 146 8.29 7.35 21.23
CA GLY A 146 8.81 8.29 22.23
C GLY A 146 10.25 8.63 21.93
N SER A 147 10.75 9.74 22.50
CA SER A 147 12.14 10.19 22.33
C SER A 147 12.60 10.29 20.87
N GLY A 148 11.76 10.88 20.01
CA GLY A 148 12.08 11.06 18.58
C GLY A 148 11.59 9.94 17.65
N ASN A 149 11.16 8.79 18.16
CA ASN A 149 10.68 7.67 17.35
C ASN A 149 9.15 7.71 17.22
N VAL A 150 8.66 7.51 16.01
CA VAL A 150 7.24 7.43 15.68
C VAL A 150 7.00 6.17 14.87
N THR A 151 6.30 5.20 15.45
CA THR A 151 5.88 3.99 14.76
C THR A 151 4.40 4.05 14.48
N ILE A 152 4.02 3.91 13.20
CA ILE A 152 2.65 3.97 12.73
C ILE A 152 2.33 2.61 12.13
N ARG A 153 1.34 1.92 12.69
CA ARG A 153 0.93 0.61 12.20
C ARG A 153 -0.51 0.65 11.76
N TYR A 154 -0.73 0.25 10.54
CA TYR A 154 -2.07 -0.09 10.06
C TYR A 154 -2.32 -1.58 10.30
N GLY A 155 -3.46 -1.91 10.89
CA GLY A 155 -3.91 -3.28 10.98
C GLY A 155 -4.00 -3.92 9.59
N SER A 156 -3.66 -5.21 9.48
CA SER A 156 -3.95 -5.98 8.27
C SER A 156 -5.46 -5.94 8.06
N GLY A 157 -5.91 -5.28 6.99
CA GLY A 157 -7.34 -5.18 6.67
C GLY A 157 -7.98 -6.56 6.72
N ARG A 158 -9.09 -6.69 7.45
CA ARG A 158 -9.84 -7.93 7.54
C ARG A 158 -10.47 -8.20 6.18
N GLY A 159 -9.99 -9.22 5.50
CA GLY A 159 -10.51 -9.69 4.21
C GLY A 159 -9.42 -9.95 3.18
N LEU A 160 -9.71 -10.88 2.27
CA LEU A 160 -8.77 -11.34 1.24
C LEU A 160 -8.40 -10.24 0.23
N PHE A 161 -9.21 -9.19 0.13
CA PHE A 161 -9.03 -8.08 -0.81
C PHE A 161 -8.68 -6.75 -0.10
N GLY A 162 -8.32 -6.80 1.18
CA GLY A 162 -8.02 -5.60 1.95
C GLY A 162 -9.25 -4.71 2.15
N SER A 163 -9.03 -3.50 2.59
CA SER A 163 -10.09 -2.49 2.72
C SER A 163 -10.42 -1.92 1.34
N LEU A 164 -11.67 -2.02 0.92
CA LEU A 164 -12.17 -1.25 -0.21
C LEU A 164 -12.26 0.22 0.20
N GLY A 165 -11.29 1.01 -0.21
CA GLY A 165 -11.18 2.43 0.09
C GLY A 165 -9.73 2.84 0.30
N GLN A 166 -9.41 4.06 -0.09
CA GLN A 166 -8.05 4.59 0.01
C GLN A 166 -7.84 5.18 1.40
N ARG A 167 -6.94 4.58 2.16
CA ARG A 167 -6.44 5.14 3.43
C ARG A 167 -5.54 6.32 3.11
N SER A 168 -5.60 7.37 3.91
CA SER A 168 -4.64 8.48 3.82
C SER A 168 -4.05 8.80 5.18
N LEU A 169 -2.78 9.16 5.16
CA LEU A 169 -2.02 9.60 6.30
C LEU A 169 -1.21 10.81 5.91
N ASP A 170 -1.45 11.91 6.59
CA ASP A 170 -0.72 13.17 6.42
C ASP A 170 0.10 13.43 7.69
N LEU A 171 1.41 13.58 7.54
CA LEU A 171 2.35 13.84 8.62
C LEU A 171 3.00 15.21 8.46
N THR A 172 2.79 16.08 9.43
CA THR A 172 3.60 17.27 9.62
C THR A 172 4.67 16.97 10.66
N LEU A 173 5.92 16.99 10.26
CA LEU A 173 7.07 16.70 11.11
C LEU A 173 7.80 17.97 11.51
N ASN A 174 8.37 17.98 12.71
CA ASN A 174 9.09 19.16 13.21
C ASN A 174 10.33 19.46 12.36
N SER A 175 10.37 20.64 11.74
CA SER A 175 11.44 21.06 10.83
C SER A 175 12.79 21.31 11.51
N ALA A 176 12.82 21.49 12.84
CA ALA A 176 14.06 21.68 13.59
C ALA A 176 14.92 20.42 13.68
N LEU A 177 14.31 19.23 13.48
CA LEU A 177 14.99 17.94 13.61
C LEU A 177 15.43 17.37 12.26
N PRO A 178 16.54 16.61 12.24
CA PRO A 178 16.85 15.71 11.12
C PRO A 178 16.00 14.44 11.20
N TRP A 179 15.49 13.98 10.05
CA TRP A 179 14.55 12.87 9.98
C TRP A 179 15.07 11.67 9.20
N THR A 180 14.71 10.49 9.68
CA THR A 180 14.81 9.21 8.95
C THR A 180 13.43 8.64 8.75
N LEU A 181 13.09 8.27 7.50
CA LEU A 181 11.82 7.66 7.17
C LEU A 181 12.01 6.20 6.75
N LYS A 182 11.20 5.31 7.32
CA LYS A 182 11.09 3.90 6.95
C LYS A 182 9.65 3.56 6.66
N LEU A 183 9.37 3.18 5.42
CA LEU A 183 8.03 2.84 4.94
C LEU A 183 8.03 1.38 4.49
N ASP A 184 7.36 0.53 5.25
CA ASP A 184 7.26 -0.91 4.99
C ASP A 184 5.83 -1.30 4.64
N GLY A 185 5.66 -2.00 3.52
CA GLY A 185 4.36 -2.45 3.04
C GLY A 185 4.24 -2.38 1.52
N GLY A 186 3.07 -2.62 0.97
CA GLY A 186 2.84 -2.58 -0.47
C GLY A 186 1.61 -1.79 -0.87
N GLY A 187 1.59 -1.34 -2.14
CA GLY A 187 0.44 -0.61 -2.70
C GLY A 187 0.28 0.79 -2.13
N TYR A 188 1.36 1.52 -1.84
CA TYR A 188 1.24 2.90 -1.38
C TYR A 188 1.76 3.92 -2.36
N ALA A 189 1.15 5.12 -2.26
CA ALA A 189 1.63 6.34 -2.88
C ALA A 189 2.18 7.24 -1.79
N ALA A 190 3.46 7.61 -1.89
CA ALA A 190 4.14 8.48 -0.95
C ALA A 190 4.49 9.81 -1.60
N ASP A 191 4.13 10.90 -0.96
CA ASP A 191 4.49 12.26 -1.32
C ASP A 191 5.27 12.89 -0.15
N ILE A 192 6.55 13.21 -0.38
CA ILE A 192 7.47 13.66 0.66
C ILE A 192 8.06 15.01 0.28
N ASP A 193 7.78 16.03 1.07
CA ASP A 193 8.36 17.37 0.90
C ASP A 193 9.27 17.76 2.07
N PHE A 194 10.58 17.62 1.86
CA PHE A 194 11.60 17.93 2.85
C PHE A 194 12.51 19.09 2.46
N ARG A 195 12.13 19.86 1.47
CA ARG A 195 12.94 21.00 0.96
C ARG A 195 13.44 21.94 2.04
N GLN A 196 12.65 22.15 3.11
CA GLN A 196 12.95 23.09 4.18
C GLN A 196 13.48 22.41 5.46
N GLY A 197 14.17 21.28 5.34
CA GLY A 197 14.63 20.59 6.53
C GLY A 197 15.86 19.72 6.32
N ARG A 198 15.97 18.67 7.11
CA ARG A 198 17.12 17.75 7.07
C ARG A 198 16.63 16.31 6.96
N LEU A 199 17.12 15.61 5.94
CA LEU A 199 16.89 14.19 5.75
C LEU A 199 18.18 13.43 6.04
N GLN A 200 18.12 12.43 6.92
CA GLN A 200 19.24 11.53 7.22
C GLN A 200 19.17 10.22 6.43
N GLY A 201 17.98 9.81 6.05
CA GLY A 201 17.78 8.61 5.25
C GLY A 201 16.32 8.35 4.94
N LEU A 202 16.10 7.64 3.83
CA LEU A 202 14.78 7.20 3.37
C LEU A 202 14.87 5.74 2.96
N SER A 203 14.02 4.90 3.52
CA SER A 203 13.93 3.49 3.18
C SER A 203 12.47 3.13 2.88
N LEU A 204 12.25 2.53 1.70
CA LEU A 204 10.95 2.03 1.29
C LEU A 204 11.09 0.55 0.96
N SER A 205 10.20 -0.27 1.49
CA SER A 205 10.16 -1.69 1.14
C SER A 205 8.74 -2.16 0.85
N GLY A 206 8.60 -2.96 -0.22
CA GLY A 206 7.31 -3.51 -0.66
C GLY A 206 7.13 -3.51 -2.16
N GLY A 207 5.93 -3.85 -2.62
CA GLY A 207 5.59 -3.87 -4.05
C GLY A 207 4.51 -2.85 -4.42
N GLY A 208 4.54 -2.36 -5.67
CA GLY A 208 3.56 -1.38 -6.15
C GLY A 208 3.68 -0.02 -5.46
N ILE A 209 4.89 0.52 -5.38
CA ILE A 209 5.19 1.81 -4.73
C ILE A 209 5.22 2.92 -5.78
N SER A 210 4.53 4.03 -5.49
CA SER A 210 4.70 5.30 -6.18
C SER A 210 5.24 6.32 -5.19
N LEU A 211 6.42 6.85 -5.44
CA LEU A 211 7.10 7.84 -4.61
C LEU A 211 7.32 9.13 -5.40
N ASN A 212 6.90 10.25 -4.82
CA ASN A 212 7.31 11.59 -5.22
C ASN A 212 8.02 12.23 -4.03
N ALA A 213 9.29 12.63 -4.17
CA ALA A 213 10.07 13.14 -3.06
C ALA A 213 10.87 14.40 -3.43
N HIS A 214 10.57 15.49 -2.76
CA HIS A 214 11.36 16.71 -2.79
C HIS A 214 12.38 16.69 -1.67
N LEU A 215 13.65 16.59 -2.05
CA LEU A 215 14.77 16.36 -1.13
C LEU A 215 15.41 17.68 -0.68
N PRO A 216 15.84 17.80 0.58
CA PRO A 216 16.58 18.97 1.08
C PRO A 216 18.05 18.95 0.58
N PRO A 217 18.83 20.00 0.81
CA PRO A 217 20.28 19.92 0.72
C PRO A 217 20.82 18.84 1.68
N PRO A 218 21.59 17.85 1.19
CA PRO A 218 22.10 16.78 2.06
C PRO A 218 23.20 17.29 2.98
N GLN A 219 23.34 16.63 4.13
CA GLN A 219 24.47 16.79 5.05
C GLN A 219 25.20 15.46 5.12
N GLY A 220 26.37 15.36 4.52
CA GLY A 220 27.07 14.12 4.30
C GLY A 220 26.42 13.26 3.22
N THR A 221 26.64 11.96 3.28
CA THR A 221 26.01 11.02 2.34
C THR A 221 24.64 10.57 2.87
N VAL A 222 23.58 11.04 2.24
CA VAL A 222 22.20 10.62 2.55
C VAL A 222 21.85 9.40 1.69
N ARG A 223 21.44 8.31 2.35
CA ARG A 223 21.06 7.07 1.67
C ARG A 223 19.56 7.00 1.47
N ILE A 224 19.18 6.69 0.22
CA ILE A 224 17.81 6.38 -0.15
C ILE A 224 17.79 4.93 -0.64
N ALA A 225 17.11 4.05 0.09
CA ALA A 225 17.03 2.64 -0.24
C ALA A 225 15.59 2.27 -0.58
N ILE A 226 15.38 1.75 -1.78
CA ILE A 226 14.08 1.31 -2.27
C ILE A 226 14.17 -0.17 -2.64
N SER A 227 13.37 -1.02 -2.03
CA SER A 227 13.38 -2.45 -2.29
C SER A 227 11.97 -2.96 -2.60
N GLY A 228 11.83 -3.62 -3.76
CA GLY A 228 10.54 -4.18 -4.17
C GLY A 228 10.38 -4.29 -5.67
N GLY A 229 9.19 -4.69 -6.09
CA GLY A 229 8.84 -4.78 -7.51
C GLY A 229 7.75 -3.80 -7.90
N GLY A 230 7.83 -3.26 -9.14
CA GLY A 230 6.86 -2.30 -9.64
C GLY A 230 6.93 -0.94 -8.91
N VAL A 231 8.13 -0.44 -8.70
CA VAL A 231 8.35 0.87 -8.07
C VAL A 231 8.47 1.95 -9.14
N ASN A 232 7.73 3.05 -8.94
CA ASN A 232 7.91 4.31 -9.67
C ASN A 232 8.35 5.36 -8.65
N ALA A 233 9.58 5.88 -8.79
CA ALA A 233 10.14 6.84 -7.84
C ALA A 233 10.63 8.09 -8.57
N ASP A 234 10.03 9.22 -8.25
CA ASP A 234 10.41 10.54 -8.75
C ASP A 234 11.10 11.30 -7.61
N LEU A 235 12.39 11.57 -7.76
CA LEU A 235 13.23 12.20 -6.76
C LEU A 235 13.71 13.58 -7.27
N HIS A 236 13.33 14.63 -6.57
CA HIS A 236 13.71 16.02 -6.88
C HIS A 236 14.74 16.50 -5.89
N ARG A 237 15.97 16.69 -6.34
CA ARG A 237 17.09 17.19 -5.52
C ARG A 237 17.40 18.65 -5.83
N PRO A 238 17.99 19.40 -4.89
CA PRO A 238 18.44 20.76 -5.17
C PRO A 238 19.49 20.80 -6.28
N ALA A 239 19.51 21.89 -7.04
CA ALA A 239 20.47 22.11 -8.11
C ALA A 239 21.91 22.06 -7.56
N GLY A 240 22.83 21.41 -8.32
CA GLY A 240 24.23 21.27 -7.95
C GLY A 240 24.53 20.22 -6.88
N VAL A 241 23.54 19.54 -6.35
CA VAL A 241 23.74 18.43 -5.40
C VAL A 241 24.12 17.16 -6.15
N ALA A 242 25.22 16.55 -5.75
CA ALA A 242 25.69 15.32 -6.34
C ALA A 242 24.82 14.12 -6.00
N ALA A 243 24.60 13.21 -6.95
CA ALA A 243 23.82 12.01 -6.73
C ALA A 243 24.36 10.80 -7.50
N ARG A 244 24.13 9.62 -6.92
CA ARG A 244 24.32 8.33 -7.60
C ARG A 244 23.05 7.52 -7.48
N VAL A 245 22.63 6.89 -8.55
CA VAL A 245 21.50 5.96 -8.56
C VAL A 245 22.00 4.60 -9.02
N THR A 246 21.80 3.59 -8.23
CA THR A 246 22.07 2.19 -8.55
C THR A 246 20.76 1.43 -8.58
N ALA A 247 20.36 0.94 -9.75
CA ALA A 247 19.18 0.08 -9.89
C ALA A 247 19.63 -1.36 -10.19
N SER A 248 19.14 -2.30 -9.41
CA SER A 248 19.43 -3.73 -9.55
C SER A 248 18.14 -4.55 -9.66
N GLY A 249 18.19 -5.55 -10.56
CA GLY A 249 17.04 -6.37 -10.90
C GLY A 249 16.60 -6.22 -12.35
N GLY A 250 15.78 -7.16 -12.82
CA GLY A 250 15.35 -7.16 -14.22
C GLY A 250 14.31 -6.10 -14.55
N GLY A 251 14.46 -5.44 -15.72
CA GLY A 251 13.49 -4.47 -16.22
C GLY A 251 13.46 -3.15 -15.46
N SER A 252 14.61 -2.71 -14.92
CA SER A 252 14.72 -1.42 -14.24
C SER A 252 15.18 -0.32 -15.20
N ALA A 253 14.64 0.89 -15.03
CA ALA A 253 15.01 2.09 -15.77
C ALA A 253 15.41 3.22 -14.82
N ILE A 254 16.42 3.99 -15.20
CA ILE A 254 16.87 5.21 -14.53
C ILE A 254 16.78 6.36 -15.52
N ASP A 255 16.06 7.41 -15.15
CA ASP A 255 16.05 8.71 -15.82
C ASP A 255 16.71 9.73 -14.91
N ALA A 256 17.89 10.18 -15.25
CA ALA A 256 18.67 11.06 -14.39
C ALA A 256 19.24 12.24 -15.16
N ASP A 257 18.84 13.46 -14.80
CA ASP A 257 19.25 14.72 -15.44
C ASP A 257 19.20 14.65 -16.97
N GLY A 258 18.13 14.08 -17.52
CA GLY A 258 17.93 13.90 -18.96
C GLY A 258 18.68 12.70 -19.59
N ASN A 259 19.38 11.90 -18.79
CA ASN A 259 20.02 10.67 -19.26
C ASN A 259 19.10 9.47 -18.96
N HIS A 260 18.77 8.70 -19.97
CA HIS A 260 17.95 7.49 -19.84
C HIS A 260 18.82 6.24 -19.90
N GLN A 261 18.69 5.36 -18.90
CA GLN A 261 19.42 4.09 -18.84
C GLN A 261 18.44 2.96 -18.49
N THR A 262 18.51 1.85 -19.20
CA THR A 262 17.71 0.66 -18.93
C THR A 262 18.58 -0.55 -18.64
N ALA A 263 18.21 -1.33 -17.63
CA ALA A 263 18.80 -2.62 -17.35
C ALA A 263 17.78 -3.72 -17.61
N LEU A 264 18.02 -4.53 -18.63
CA LEU A 264 17.20 -5.73 -18.91
C LEU A 264 17.55 -6.85 -17.91
N ALA A 265 18.81 -6.93 -17.49
CA ALA A 265 19.31 -7.86 -16.48
C ALA A 265 20.54 -7.26 -15.78
N GLY A 266 20.69 -7.54 -14.49
CA GLY A 266 21.83 -7.06 -13.70
C GLY A 266 21.57 -5.72 -13.02
N ALA A 267 22.62 -4.93 -12.84
CA ALA A 267 22.57 -3.60 -12.24
C ALA A 267 22.96 -2.53 -13.27
N THR A 268 22.26 -1.38 -13.20
CA THR A 268 22.67 -0.17 -13.90
C THR A 268 22.99 0.92 -12.89
N VAL A 269 23.96 1.76 -13.20
CA VAL A 269 24.44 2.82 -12.31
C VAL A 269 24.54 4.12 -13.09
N TRP A 270 23.86 5.13 -12.62
CA TRP A 270 24.10 6.50 -13.04
C TRP A 270 24.79 7.28 -11.90
N THR A 271 25.68 8.16 -12.24
CA THR A 271 26.45 8.95 -11.28
C THR A 271 26.65 10.36 -11.85
N SER A 272 26.31 11.39 -11.06
CA SER A 272 26.63 12.77 -11.44
C SER A 272 28.14 13.00 -11.46
N PRO A 273 28.64 13.90 -12.31
CA PRO A 273 30.08 14.14 -12.48
C PRO A 273 30.80 14.48 -11.16
N GLU A 274 30.14 15.20 -10.28
CA GLU A 274 30.71 15.73 -9.02
C GLU A 274 30.64 14.72 -7.86
N PHE A 275 30.00 13.57 -8.05
CA PHE A 275 29.70 12.62 -6.96
C PHE A 275 30.95 12.15 -6.19
N ALA A 276 32.04 11.91 -6.89
CA ALA A 276 33.27 11.39 -6.24
C ALA A 276 33.93 12.43 -5.34
N ALA A 277 33.82 13.72 -5.69
CA ALA A 277 34.43 14.84 -4.95
C ALA A 277 33.50 15.43 -3.89
N ALA A 278 32.19 15.21 -4.01
CA ALA A 278 31.21 15.81 -3.12
C ALA A 278 31.17 15.11 -1.75
N SER A 279 31.29 15.89 -0.67
CA SER A 279 31.05 15.42 0.70
C SER A 279 29.56 15.20 0.97
N ASP A 280 28.76 16.09 0.43
CA ASP A 280 27.30 16.15 0.62
C ASP A 280 26.62 15.65 -0.65
N ARG A 281 25.93 14.51 -0.56
CA ARG A 281 25.44 13.79 -1.73
C ARG A 281 24.31 12.81 -1.41
N TYR A 282 23.57 12.44 -2.42
CA TYR A 282 22.58 11.38 -2.37
C TYR A 282 23.13 10.08 -2.95
N ASP A 283 22.94 8.97 -2.23
CA ASP A 283 23.24 7.61 -2.69
C ASP A 283 21.95 6.79 -2.72
N VAL A 284 21.40 6.64 -3.92
CA VAL A 284 20.11 5.98 -4.15
C VAL A 284 20.33 4.56 -4.61
N THR A 285 19.77 3.60 -3.91
CA THR A 285 19.81 2.19 -4.27
C THR A 285 18.39 1.67 -4.46
N VAL A 286 18.13 1.10 -5.63
CA VAL A 286 16.84 0.48 -5.96
C VAL A 286 17.07 -0.97 -6.30
N SER A 287 16.35 -1.87 -5.63
CA SER A 287 16.47 -3.31 -5.80
C SER A 287 15.10 -3.95 -6.06
N GLY A 288 15.08 -4.92 -6.99
CA GLY A 288 13.87 -5.62 -7.42
C GLY A 288 13.59 -5.46 -8.90
N GLY A 289 12.47 -5.97 -9.39
CA GLY A 289 12.14 -5.98 -10.82
C GLY A 289 11.06 -4.99 -11.20
N GLY A 290 11.15 -4.47 -12.47
CA GLY A 290 10.14 -3.57 -13.02
C GLY A 290 10.12 -2.19 -12.39
N ASN A 291 11.28 -1.65 -12.02
CA ASN A 291 11.40 -0.37 -11.33
C ASN A 291 11.73 0.76 -12.31
N HIS A 292 11.11 1.91 -12.09
CA HIS A 292 11.42 3.16 -12.77
C HIS A 292 11.83 4.19 -11.72
N VAL A 293 13.00 4.79 -11.91
CA VAL A 293 13.53 5.82 -11.02
C VAL A 293 13.90 7.05 -11.82
N SER A 294 13.25 8.15 -11.52
CA SER A 294 13.60 9.46 -12.02
C SER A 294 14.34 10.24 -10.94
N ILE A 295 15.44 10.88 -11.27
CA ILE A 295 16.10 11.84 -10.41
C ILE A 295 16.49 13.07 -11.21
N ASP A 296 16.00 14.21 -10.80
CA ASP A 296 16.28 15.49 -11.43
C ASP A 296 16.75 16.54 -10.43
N SER A 297 17.39 17.58 -10.97
CA SER A 297 17.79 18.77 -10.23
C SER A 297 16.76 19.88 -10.51
N SER A 298 15.62 19.82 -9.83
CA SER A 298 14.65 20.92 -9.81
C SER A 298 14.89 21.79 -8.60
N GLY A 299 15.36 23.00 -8.83
CA GLY A 299 15.54 24.02 -7.81
C GLY A 299 14.24 24.66 -7.37
#